data_c414a0d4f0ca99581b17a8c0063bbc78
#
_entry.id   c414a0d4f0ca99581b17a8c0063bbc78
#
_cell.length_a   1.000
_cell.length_b   1.000
_cell.length_c   1.000
_cell.angle_alpha   90.00
_cell.angle_beta   90.00
_cell.angle_gamma   90.00
#
_symmetry.space_group_name_H-M   'P 1'
#
loop_
_entity.id
_entity.type
_entity.pdbx_description
1 polymer ?
#
loop_
_entity_poly.entity_id
_entity_poly.type
_entity_poly.pdbx_seq_one_letter_code
_entity_poly.pdbx_strand_id
1 'polypeptide(L)'
;MIDAKDVFPPAVPAGLEAVVDAQAKAIDLSWGPDTEADLAGYVVYRRDVTAGTALERISGKTLVVPPSFSDATVVVGHRYAYAVSAVDADGNESARSGEVEEELPQ
;
A
#
# COMPACT_ATOMS: atom_id res chain seq x y z
N MET A 1 -19.97 1.31 -31.91
CA MET A 1 -20.41 1.57 -30.55
C MET A 1 -19.30 1.28 -29.53
N ILE A 2 -19.10 2.20 -28.64
CA ILE A 2 -18.03 2.04 -27.66
C ILE A 2 -18.46 1.08 -26.59
N ASP A 3 -17.57 0.20 -26.25
CA ASP A 3 -17.73 -0.69 -25.14
C ASP A 3 -17.97 0.11 -23.84
N ALA A 4 -18.91 -0.37 -23.05
CA ALA A 4 -19.22 0.23 -21.77
C ALA A 4 -18.20 -0.14 -20.68
N LYS A 5 -17.12 -0.77 -21.05
CA LYS A 5 -16.10 -1.18 -20.09
C LYS A 5 -15.58 0.00 -19.31
N ASP A 6 -15.52 -0.15 -18.02
CA ASP A 6 -15.00 0.86 -17.13
C ASP A 6 -13.48 0.97 -17.30
N VAL A 7 -13.02 2.18 -17.63
CA VAL A 7 -11.58 2.44 -17.75
C VAL A 7 -11.09 3.37 -16.64
N PHE A 8 -11.97 3.73 -15.71
CA PHE A 8 -11.59 4.59 -14.60
C PHE A 8 -11.11 3.73 -13.44
N PRO A 9 -9.92 4.03 -12.88
CA PRO A 9 -9.44 3.30 -11.72
C PRO A 9 -10.28 3.64 -10.49
N PRO A 10 -10.16 2.83 -9.43
CA PRO A 10 -10.76 3.19 -8.14
C PRO A 10 -10.20 4.49 -7.60
N ALA A 11 -10.84 5.02 -6.58
CA ALA A 11 -10.32 6.17 -5.86
C ALA A 11 -9.00 5.80 -5.19
N VAL A 12 -8.11 6.79 -5.07
CA VAL A 12 -6.86 6.62 -4.33
C VAL A 12 -7.21 6.34 -2.86
N PRO A 13 -6.64 5.29 -2.24
CA PRO A 13 -6.91 5.03 -0.83
C PRO A 13 -6.54 6.23 0.04
N ALA A 14 -7.34 6.50 1.05
CA ALA A 14 -7.15 7.62 1.94
C ALA A 14 -6.84 7.13 3.35
N GLY A 15 -6.23 8.01 4.15
CA GLY A 15 -6.02 7.72 5.56
C GLY A 15 -4.94 6.69 5.84
N LEU A 16 -3.97 6.56 4.96
CA LEU A 16 -2.85 5.63 5.20
C LEU A 16 -2.11 6.03 6.47
N GLU A 17 -1.94 5.06 7.35
CA GLU A 17 -1.20 5.21 8.60
C GLU A 17 -0.22 4.07 8.74
N ALA A 18 0.91 4.35 9.39
CA ALA A 18 1.93 3.35 9.67
C ALA A 18 2.22 3.38 11.18
N VAL A 19 2.21 2.21 11.79
CA VAL A 19 2.47 2.06 13.23
C VAL A 19 3.55 1.02 13.42
N VAL A 20 4.58 1.38 14.20
CA VAL A 20 5.67 0.46 14.50
C VAL A 20 5.21 -0.53 15.57
N ASP A 21 5.41 -1.81 15.30
CA ASP A 21 5.29 -2.87 16.30
C ASP A 21 6.70 -3.34 16.65
N ALA A 22 7.27 -2.77 17.72
CA ALA A 22 8.65 -3.06 18.07
C ALA A 22 8.85 -4.49 18.54
N GLN A 23 7.82 -5.12 19.13
CA GLN A 23 7.93 -6.50 19.58
C GLN A 23 7.97 -7.46 18.40
N ALA A 24 7.13 -7.25 17.42
CA ALA A 24 7.09 -8.10 16.23
C ALA A 24 8.17 -7.71 15.22
N LYS A 25 8.85 -6.57 15.42
CA LYS A 25 9.80 -5.99 14.48
C LYS A 25 9.16 -5.82 13.12
N ALA A 26 8.02 -5.16 13.11
CA ALA A 26 7.20 -4.95 11.92
C ALA A 26 6.67 -3.54 11.90
N ILE A 27 6.28 -3.08 10.72
CA ILE A 27 5.53 -1.83 10.55
C ILE A 27 4.15 -2.21 10.03
N ASP A 28 3.12 -1.86 10.79
CA ASP A 28 1.76 -2.19 10.47
C ASP A 28 1.10 -1.01 9.77
N LEU A 29 0.53 -1.28 8.60
CA LEU A 29 -0.13 -0.29 7.78
C LEU A 29 -1.64 -0.49 7.85
N SER A 30 -2.38 0.60 7.82
CA SER A 30 -3.82 0.58 7.67
C SER A 30 -4.27 1.80 6.88
N TRP A 31 -5.40 1.70 6.22
CA TRP A 31 -5.97 2.79 5.44
C TRP A 31 -7.48 2.66 5.38
N GLY A 32 -8.14 3.73 4.92
CA GLY A 32 -9.57 3.69 4.76
C GLY A 32 -9.95 2.82 3.57
N PRO A 33 -10.97 1.97 3.71
CA PRO A 33 -11.39 1.12 2.61
C PRO A 33 -12.06 1.92 1.50
N ASP A 34 -11.79 1.55 0.25
CA ASP A 34 -12.55 2.06 -0.89
C ASP A 34 -13.94 1.44 -0.88
N THR A 35 -14.90 2.20 -1.37
CA THR A 35 -16.30 1.79 -1.35
C THR A 35 -16.83 1.39 -2.72
N GLU A 36 -15.99 1.35 -3.75
CA GLU A 36 -16.42 0.92 -5.07
C GLU A 36 -16.85 -0.54 -5.05
N ALA A 37 -17.97 -0.83 -5.73
CA ALA A 37 -18.50 -2.18 -5.75
C ALA A 37 -17.60 -3.16 -6.49
N ASP A 38 -16.79 -2.67 -7.41
CA ASP A 38 -15.89 -3.49 -8.22
C ASP A 38 -14.46 -3.52 -7.69
N LEU A 39 -14.23 -3.07 -6.47
CA LEU A 39 -12.91 -3.11 -5.88
C LEU A 39 -12.42 -4.55 -5.76
N ALA A 40 -11.22 -4.83 -6.28
CA ALA A 40 -10.61 -6.15 -6.19
C ALA A 40 -9.61 -6.24 -5.03
N GLY A 41 -8.94 -5.15 -4.71
CA GLY A 41 -7.97 -5.14 -3.61
C GLY A 41 -6.99 -3.99 -3.72
N TYR A 42 -5.88 -4.13 -3.01
CA TYR A 42 -4.88 -3.07 -2.88
C TYR A 42 -3.49 -3.58 -3.20
N VAL A 43 -2.60 -2.66 -3.51
CA VAL A 43 -1.17 -2.94 -3.68
C VAL A 43 -0.41 -2.04 -2.72
N VAL A 44 0.54 -2.62 -2.00
CA VAL A 44 1.37 -1.87 -1.05
C VAL A 44 2.76 -1.69 -1.66
N TYR A 45 3.25 -0.46 -1.60
CA TYR A 45 4.57 -0.06 -2.09
C TYR A 45 5.42 0.43 -0.94
N ARG A 46 6.73 0.23 -1.06
CA ARG A 46 7.69 0.67 -0.05
C ARG A 46 8.99 1.12 -0.71
N ARG A 47 9.61 2.14 -0.15
CA ARG A 47 11.01 2.45 -0.44
C ARG A 47 11.76 2.54 0.88
N ASP A 48 13.02 2.13 0.86
CA ASP A 48 13.91 2.24 2.00
C ASP A 48 14.58 3.61 1.93
N VAL A 49 14.15 4.53 2.77
CA VAL A 49 14.66 5.91 2.77
C VAL A 49 16.12 5.92 3.18
N THR A 50 16.49 5.10 4.16
CA THR A 50 17.86 5.01 4.65
C THR A 50 18.81 4.51 3.57
N ALA A 51 18.41 3.48 2.82
CA ALA A 51 19.22 2.92 1.76
C ALA A 51 19.07 3.68 0.44
N GLY A 52 18.08 4.56 0.32
CA GLY A 52 17.83 5.33 -0.88
C GLY A 52 17.27 4.54 -2.05
N THR A 53 16.48 3.51 -1.78
CA THR A 53 15.91 2.69 -2.84
C THR A 53 14.71 3.37 -3.47
N ALA A 54 14.38 2.92 -4.69
CA ALA A 54 13.17 3.35 -5.37
C ALA A 54 11.95 2.68 -4.76
N LEU A 55 10.78 3.29 -4.96
CA LEU A 55 9.51 2.72 -4.52
C LEU A 55 9.25 1.43 -5.28
N GLU A 56 8.94 0.35 -4.57
CA GLU A 56 8.67 -0.94 -5.19
C GLU A 56 7.51 -1.63 -4.49
N ARG A 57 6.83 -2.49 -5.24
CA ARG A 57 5.71 -3.27 -4.72
C ARG A 57 6.23 -4.34 -3.77
N ILE A 58 5.71 -4.38 -2.56
CA ILE A 58 6.11 -5.36 -1.55
C ILE A 58 5.00 -6.35 -1.18
N SER A 59 3.78 -6.13 -1.65
CA SER A 59 2.65 -6.98 -1.27
C SER A 59 2.52 -8.24 -2.13
N GLY A 60 3.49 -8.51 -3.01
CA GLY A 60 3.45 -9.71 -3.84
C GLY A 60 2.48 -9.59 -5.01
N LYS A 61 2.26 -10.69 -5.70
CA LYS A 61 1.40 -10.71 -6.89
C LYS A 61 -0.08 -10.71 -6.56
N THR A 62 -0.43 -11.22 -5.39
CA THR A 62 -1.82 -11.29 -4.95
C THR A 62 -2.23 -9.94 -4.35
N LEU A 63 -3.42 -9.47 -4.70
CA LEU A 63 -3.92 -8.22 -4.14
C LEU A 63 -4.23 -8.39 -2.66
N VAL A 64 -3.95 -7.32 -1.89
CA VAL A 64 -4.30 -7.26 -0.48
C VAL A 64 -5.78 -6.90 -0.40
N VAL A 65 -6.59 -7.75 0.22
CA VAL A 65 -8.04 -7.51 0.28
C VAL A 65 -8.45 -6.67 1.47
N PRO A 66 -7.99 -6.96 2.71
CA PRO A 66 -8.31 -6.06 3.82
C PRO A 66 -7.50 -4.76 3.67
N PRO A 67 -8.00 -3.64 4.20
CA PRO A 67 -7.28 -2.36 4.12
C PRO A 67 -6.18 -2.27 5.18
N SER A 68 -5.34 -3.28 5.24
CA SER A 68 -4.23 -3.34 6.20
C SER A 68 -3.16 -4.29 5.68
N PHE A 69 -1.93 -4.07 6.13
CA PHE A 69 -0.79 -4.89 5.73
C PHE A 69 0.30 -4.76 6.78
N SER A 70 0.89 -5.88 7.18
CA SER A 70 1.99 -5.87 8.13
C SER A 70 3.30 -6.19 7.40
N ASP A 71 4.27 -5.29 7.48
CA ASP A 71 5.57 -5.46 6.84
C ASP A 71 6.59 -5.90 7.89
N ALA A 72 6.89 -7.20 7.90
CA ALA A 72 7.84 -7.81 8.82
C ALA A 72 9.22 -7.96 8.18
N THR A 73 9.44 -7.39 7.00
CA THR A 73 10.73 -7.47 6.31
C THR A 73 11.59 -6.24 6.54
N VAL A 74 11.17 -5.35 7.43
CA VAL A 74 11.89 -4.11 7.74
C VAL A 74 13.15 -4.42 8.54
N VAL A 75 14.17 -3.58 8.33
CA VAL A 75 15.45 -3.70 9.02
C VAL A 75 15.49 -2.69 10.14
N VAL A 76 15.91 -3.14 11.32
CA VAL A 76 16.05 -2.27 12.51
C VAL A 76 17.00 -1.11 12.17
N GLY A 77 16.59 0.08 12.54
CA GLY A 77 17.37 1.30 12.30
C GLY A 77 17.15 1.95 10.96
N HIS A 78 16.41 1.28 10.06
CA HIS A 78 16.09 1.85 8.74
C HIS A 78 14.76 2.57 8.78
N ARG A 79 14.67 3.63 7.97
CA ARG A 79 13.44 4.39 7.78
C ARG A 79 12.83 4.00 6.45
N TYR A 80 11.51 3.79 6.45
CA TYR A 80 10.77 3.35 5.27
C TYR A 80 9.63 4.31 4.96
N ALA A 81 9.34 4.47 3.67
CA ALA A 81 8.18 5.20 3.21
C ALA A 81 7.25 4.23 2.49
N TYR A 82 5.96 4.35 2.76
CA TYR A 82 4.94 3.46 2.22
C TYR A 82 3.89 4.24 1.47
N ALA A 83 3.34 3.60 0.45
CA ALA A 83 2.19 4.11 -0.29
C ALA A 83 1.31 2.93 -0.67
N VAL A 84 0.05 3.19 -0.93
CA VAL A 84 -0.92 2.14 -1.29
C VAL A 84 -1.76 2.62 -2.47
N SER A 85 -2.14 1.68 -3.34
CA SER A 85 -3.06 1.93 -4.43
C SER A 85 -4.21 0.93 -4.36
N ALA A 86 -5.29 1.23 -5.07
CA ALA A 86 -6.46 0.36 -5.17
C ALA A 86 -6.58 -0.16 -6.58
N VAL A 87 -7.06 -1.40 -6.73
CA VAL A 87 -7.21 -2.06 -8.03
C VAL A 87 -8.63 -2.59 -8.14
N ASP A 88 -9.28 -2.36 -9.30
CA ASP A 88 -10.61 -2.88 -9.53
C ASP A 88 -10.59 -4.24 -10.22
N ALA A 89 -11.77 -4.80 -10.46
CA ALA A 89 -11.90 -6.14 -11.04
C ALA A 89 -11.39 -6.21 -12.47
N ASP A 90 -11.30 -5.08 -13.17
CA ASP A 90 -10.77 -5.02 -14.53
C ASP A 90 -9.26 -4.81 -14.56
N GLY A 91 -8.62 -4.72 -13.41
CA GLY A 91 -7.18 -4.52 -13.34
C GLY A 91 -6.74 -3.07 -13.42
N ASN A 92 -7.67 -2.13 -13.34
CA ASN A 92 -7.30 -0.71 -13.31
C ASN A 92 -6.79 -0.34 -11.93
N GLU A 93 -5.59 0.23 -11.87
CA GLU A 93 -4.96 0.61 -10.61
C GLU A 93 -5.03 2.12 -10.45
N SER A 94 -5.40 2.58 -9.24
CA SER A 94 -5.41 4.00 -8.93
C SER A 94 -3.99 4.55 -8.86
N ALA A 95 -3.87 5.87 -8.82
CA ALA A 95 -2.62 6.48 -8.43
C ALA A 95 -2.28 6.05 -7.01
N ARG A 96 -1.00 6.08 -6.66
CA ARG A 96 -0.56 5.75 -5.31
C ARG A 96 -0.95 6.87 -4.36
N SER A 97 -1.26 6.49 -3.12
CA SER A 97 -1.52 7.46 -2.05
C SER A 97 -0.27 8.30 -1.77
N GLY A 98 -0.43 9.35 -0.99
CA GLY A 98 0.72 10.04 -0.40
C GLY A 98 1.49 9.07 0.48
N GLU A 99 2.80 9.32 0.62
CA GLU A 99 3.65 8.44 1.43
C GLU A 99 3.51 8.76 2.90
N VAL A 100 3.60 7.69 3.72
CA VAL A 100 3.82 7.82 5.16
C VAL A 100 5.16 7.18 5.47
N GLU A 101 5.89 7.75 6.43
CA GLU A 101 7.21 7.25 6.79
C GLU A 101 7.22 6.78 8.23
N GLU A 102 7.98 5.71 8.46
CA GLU A 102 8.19 5.18 9.81
C GLU A 102 9.56 4.54 9.89
N GLU A 103 10.10 4.50 11.09
CA GLU A 103 11.41 3.92 11.34
C GLU A 103 11.29 2.86 12.42
N LEU A 104 11.87 1.66 12.15
CA LEU A 104 11.94 0.62 13.17
C LEU A 104 13.09 0.96 14.10
N PRO A 105 12.83 1.28 15.38
CA PRO A 105 13.91 1.69 16.28
C PRO A 105 14.84 0.54 16.63
N GLN A 106 16.05 0.89 16.90
CA GLN A 106 17.07 -0.07 17.31
C GLN A 106 16.87 -0.55 18.74
#